data_c99eb8f907793cfd8922b852479ff696
#
_entry.id   c99eb8f907793cfd8922b852479ff696
#
_cell.length_a   1.000
_cell.length_b   1.000
_cell.length_c   1.000
_cell.angle_alpha   90.00
_cell.angle_beta   90.00
_cell.angle_gamma   90.00
#
_symmetry.space_group_name_H-M   'P 1'
#
loop_
_entity.id
_entity.type
_entity.pdbx_description
1 polymer ?
#
loop_
_entity_poly.entity_id
_entity_poly.type
_entity_poly.pdbx_seq_one_letter_code
_entity_poly.pdbx_strand_id
1 'polypeptide(L)'
;EILRCLVGSEMCIRDRKSSLDHLMHIEAYETSEFMIIDSSSRRNLELCETLRDKQKKGSLLWVLDKTKTAMGARMLRNMVEQPLVDKKKIEERYDAITTLTNQTIVREELREYLNPIYDLERLMTKVSYKTANPRDMIAFKTSLELLPAIKTVLEECKDPLLSGLREDLDPLEDIHNLLEDSIIEEPPLAIKEGG
;
A
#
# COMPACT_ATOMS: atom_id res chain seq x y z
N GLU A 1 -24.78 -7.91 11.57
CA GLU A 1 -23.70 -7.32 12.41
C GLU A 1 -22.80 -6.37 11.63
N ILE A 2 -22.42 -6.67 10.39
CA ILE A 2 -21.60 -5.80 9.52
C ILE A 2 -22.25 -4.43 9.27
N LEU A 3 -23.56 -4.41 9.01
CA LEU A 3 -24.33 -3.18 8.83
C LEU A 3 -24.37 -2.28 10.08
N ARG A 4 -24.34 -2.85 11.28
CA ARG A 4 -24.27 -2.07 12.54
C ARG A 4 -22.90 -1.41 12.73
N CYS A 5 -21.81 -2.04 12.28
CA CYS A 5 -20.47 -1.47 12.36
C CYS A 5 -20.29 -0.31 11.37
N LEU A 6 -20.84 -0.44 10.15
CA LEU A 6 -20.84 0.63 9.13
C LEU A 6 -21.69 1.84 9.57
N VAL A 7 -22.85 1.62 10.16
CA VAL A 7 -23.72 2.69 10.68
C VAL A 7 -23.02 3.47 11.82
N GLY A 8 -22.28 2.79 12.69
CA GLY A 8 -21.47 3.43 13.74
C GLY A 8 -20.35 4.29 13.17
N SER A 9 -19.67 3.83 12.14
CA SER A 9 -18.60 4.57 11.46
C SER A 9 -19.14 5.77 10.70
N GLU A 10 -20.27 5.64 10.01
CA GLU A 10 -20.95 6.73 9.30
C GLU A 10 -21.39 7.84 10.26
N MET A 11 -21.98 7.48 11.41
CA MET A 11 -22.35 8.45 12.44
C MET A 11 -21.13 9.21 12.98
N CYS A 12 -20.03 8.52 13.29
CA CYS A 12 -18.79 9.16 13.75
C CYS A 12 -18.20 10.14 12.73
N ILE A 13 -18.31 9.85 11.44
CA ILE A 13 -17.80 10.73 10.38
C ILE A 13 -18.76 11.91 10.15
N ARG A 14 -20.06 11.67 10.17
CA ARG A 14 -21.09 12.70 10.01
C ARG A 14 -21.08 13.71 11.16
N ASP A 15 -20.84 13.26 12.38
CA ASP A 15 -20.72 14.14 13.56
C ASP A 15 -19.52 15.11 13.47
N ARG A 16 -18.49 14.77 12.68
CA ARG A 16 -17.35 15.67 12.40
C ARG A 16 -17.63 16.70 11.32
N LYS A 17 -18.86 16.79 10.81
CA LYS A 17 -19.28 17.73 9.76
C LYS A 17 -18.42 17.69 8.48
N SER A 18 -17.82 16.53 8.18
CA SER A 18 -17.05 16.32 6.97
C SER A 18 -17.96 15.79 5.87
N SER A 19 -17.73 16.20 4.62
CA SER A 19 -18.34 15.57 3.46
C SER A 19 -17.84 14.12 3.32
N LEU A 20 -18.73 13.20 2.92
CA LEU A 20 -18.42 11.80 2.64
C LEU A 20 -18.30 11.54 1.13
N ASP A 21 -18.20 12.58 0.32
CA ASP A 21 -18.20 12.49 -1.15
C ASP A 21 -17.03 11.64 -1.69
N HIS A 22 -15.99 11.43 -0.86
CA HIS A 22 -14.84 10.58 -1.18
C HIS A 22 -15.10 9.08 -0.95
N LEU A 23 -16.18 8.70 -0.25
CA LEU A 23 -16.57 7.30 -0.05
C LEU A 23 -17.52 6.87 -1.17
N MET A 24 -16.97 6.63 -2.35
CA MET A 24 -17.75 6.31 -3.54
C MET A 24 -18.00 4.81 -3.72
N HIS A 25 -17.26 3.96 -3.03
CA HIS A 25 -17.31 2.51 -3.21
C HIS A 25 -17.20 1.76 -1.89
N ILE A 26 -17.97 0.70 -1.74
CA ILE A 26 -17.90 -0.23 -0.60
C ILE A 26 -17.71 -1.61 -1.17
N GLU A 27 -16.59 -2.24 -0.86
CA GLU A 27 -16.33 -3.64 -1.18
C GLU A 27 -16.69 -4.55 -0.01
N ALA A 28 -17.45 -5.60 -0.31
CA ALA A 28 -17.66 -6.69 0.63
C ALA A 28 -16.53 -7.70 0.47
N TYR A 29 -15.84 -8.02 1.55
CA TYR A 29 -14.86 -9.10 1.57
C TYR A 29 -15.38 -10.29 2.38
N GLU A 30 -15.05 -11.50 1.94
CA GLU A 30 -15.41 -12.72 2.66
C GLU A 30 -14.33 -13.05 3.69
N THR A 31 -14.75 -13.13 4.97
CA THR A 31 -13.83 -13.51 6.06
C THR A 31 -13.39 -14.97 5.97
N SER A 32 -14.10 -15.80 5.17
CA SER A 32 -13.76 -17.20 4.92
C SER A 32 -12.44 -17.41 4.16
N GLU A 33 -11.96 -16.39 3.46
CA GLU A 33 -10.68 -16.47 2.73
C GLU A 33 -9.45 -16.41 3.64
N PHE A 34 -9.62 -15.95 4.88
CA PHE A 34 -8.53 -15.72 5.81
C PHE A 34 -8.65 -16.58 7.06
N MET A 35 -7.50 -17.00 7.60
CA MET A 35 -7.43 -17.64 8.91
C MET A 35 -7.78 -16.62 9.99
N ILE A 36 -8.80 -16.92 10.77
CA ILE A 36 -9.18 -16.10 11.92
C ILE A 36 -8.23 -16.39 13.07
N ILE A 37 -7.35 -15.43 13.37
CA ILE A 37 -6.47 -15.48 14.53
C ILE A 37 -6.99 -14.47 15.55
N ASP A 38 -7.40 -14.94 16.73
CA ASP A 38 -7.88 -14.04 17.78
C ASP A 38 -6.76 -13.16 18.36
N SER A 39 -7.14 -12.12 19.10
CA SER A 39 -6.19 -11.14 19.63
C SER A 39 -5.20 -11.74 20.64
N SER A 40 -5.64 -12.74 21.42
CA SER A 40 -4.78 -13.44 22.39
C SER A 40 -3.75 -14.29 21.68
N SER A 41 -4.16 -15.02 20.65
CA SER A 41 -3.26 -15.84 19.82
C SER A 41 -2.24 -14.96 19.07
N ARG A 42 -2.67 -13.85 18.44
CA ARG A 42 -1.74 -12.89 17.79
C ARG A 42 -0.68 -12.39 18.76
N ARG A 43 -1.10 -12.03 19.98
CA ARG A 43 -0.22 -11.55 21.02
C ARG A 43 0.73 -12.63 21.53
N ASN A 44 0.21 -13.83 21.82
CA ASN A 44 1.01 -14.94 22.38
C ASN A 44 2.03 -15.48 21.37
N LEU A 45 1.72 -15.43 20.07
CA LEU A 45 2.62 -15.79 18.98
C LEU A 45 3.60 -14.67 18.61
N GLU A 46 3.51 -13.51 19.24
CA GLU A 46 4.33 -12.33 18.97
C GLU A 46 4.40 -11.99 17.47
N LEU A 47 3.25 -12.04 16.78
CA LEU A 47 3.20 -11.87 15.33
C LEU A 47 3.66 -10.47 14.90
N CYS A 48 3.18 -9.43 15.53
CA CYS A 48 3.47 -8.04 15.14
C CYS A 48 4.24 -7.25 16.20
N GLU A 49 4.17 -7.66 17.46
CA GLU A 49 4.84 -7.01 18.59
C GLU A 49 5.21 -8.05 19.67
N THR A 50 6.23 -7.73 20.44
CA THR A 50 6.66 -8.61 21.55
C THR A 50 5.73 -8.52 22.74
N LEU A 51 5.60 -9.60 23.50
CA LEU A 51 4.75 -9.67 24.71
C LEU A 51 5.19 -8.68 25.78
N ARG A 52 6.50 -8.59 26.01
CA ARG A 52 7.08 -7.86 27.12
C ARG A 52 7.11 -6.35 26.86
N ASP A 53 7.69 -5.96 25.72
CA ASP A 53 8.03 -4.55 25.48
C ASP A 53 7.05 -3.88 24.49
N LYS A 54 6.10 -4.64 23.93
CA LYS A 54 5.14 -4.19 22.91
C LYS A 54 5.82 -3.46 21.74
N GLN A 55 7.00 -3.95 21.35
CA GLN A 55 7.78 -3.40 20.26
C GLN A 55 7.76 -4.32 19.05
N LYS A 56 7.86 -3.74 17.85
CA LYS A 56 7.99 -4.50 16.61
C LYS A 56 9.27 -5.35 16.60
N LYS A 57 10.38 -4.82 17.11
CA LYS A 57 11.69 -5.51 17.16
C LYS A 57 11.58 -6.78 18.01
N GLY A 58 11.92 -7.92 17.41
CA GLY A 58 11.83 -9.24 18.04
C GLY A 58 10.56 -10.03 17.67
N SER A 59 9.56 -9.40 17.02
CA SER A 59 8.35 -10.09 16.52
C SER A 59 8.59 -10.82 15.20
N LEU A 60 7.66 -11.70 14.79
CA LEU A 60 7.70 -12.34 13.49
C LEU A 60 7.71 -11.31 12.35
N LEU A 61 6.85 -10.29 12.44
CA LEU A 61 6.79 -9.20 11.46
C LEU A 61 8.14 -8.48 11.31
N TRP A 62 8.87 -8.27 12.40
CA TRP A 62 10.18 -7.63 12.33
C TRP A 62 11.21 -8.44 11.55
N VAL A 63 11.17 -9.77 11.67
CA VAL A 63 12.07 -10.67 10.92
C VAL A 63 11.74 -10.64 9.42
N LEU A 64 10.45 -10.69 9.09
CA LEU A 64 9.96 -10.76 7.71
C LEU A 64 10.02 -9.41 6.98
N ASP A 65 9.87 -8.29 7.70
CA ASP A 65 9.76 -6.97 7.07
C ASP A 65 11.09 -6.49 6.47
N LYS A 66 11.22 -6.71 5.18
CA LYS A 66 12.26 -6.20 4.30
C LYS A 66 11.67 -5.30 3.19
N THR A 67 10.45 -4.82 3.41
CA THR A 67 9.74 -3.97 2.45
C THR A 67 10.48 -2.64 2.22
N LYS A 68 10.27 -2.05 1.05
CA LYS A 68 10.89 -0.79 0.64
C LYS A 68 9.96 0.40 0.76
N THR A 69 8.64 0.15 0.80
CA THR A 69 7.62 1.19 0.86
C THR A 69 6.79 1.05 2.13
N ALA A 70 6.24 2.18 2.61
CA ALA A 70 5.32 2.18 3.75
C ALA A 70 4.02 1.39 3.46
N MET A 71 3.53 1.45 2.22
CA MET A 71 2.37 0.67 1.75
C MET A 71 2.67 -0.83 1.82
N GLY A 72 3.84 -1.26 1.32
CA GLY A 72 4.28 -2.66 1.40
C GLY A 72 4.42 -3.15 2.85
N ALA A 73 4.90 -2.32 3.76
CA ALA A 73 5.00 -2.68 5.18
C ALA A 73 3.61 -2.89 5.82
N ARG A 74 2.62 -2.06 5.46
CA ARG A 74 1.23 -2.24 5.90
C ARG A 74 0.61 -3.51 5.31
N MET A 75 0.83 -3.74 4.02
CA MET A 75 0.34 -4.96 3.35
C MET A 75 0.95 -6.22 3.97
N LEU A 76 2.26 -6.25 4.21
CA LEU A 76 2.92 -7.38 4.88
C LEU A 76 2.37 -7.61 6.28
N ARG A 77 2.14 -6.55 7.05
CA ARG A 77 1.50 -6.65 8.38
C ARG A 77 0.12 -7.30 8.28
N ASN A 78 -0.71 -6.84 7.33
CA ASN A 78 -2.03 -7.43 7.12
C ASN A 78 -1.95 -8.91 6.74
N MET A 79 -1.00 -9.31 5.90
CA MET A 79 -0.77 -10.71 5.53
C MET A 79 -0.35 -11.58 6.72
N VAL A 80 0.39 -11.02 7.67
CA VAL A 80 0.79 -11.72 8.91
C VAL A 80 -0.38 -11.82 9.89
N GLU A 81 -1.22 -10.79 9.99
CA GLU A 81 -2.38 -10.77 10.89
C GLU A 81 -3.56 -11.57 10.34
N GLN A 82 -3.68 -11.70 9.03
CA GLN A 82 -4.76 -12.38 8.31
C GLN A 82 -4.19 -13.29 7.21
N PRO A 83 -3.59 -14.44 7.56
CA PRO A 83 -3.05 -15.38 6.59
C PRO A 83 -4.16 -15.98 5.71
N LEU A 84 -3.85 -16.23 4.45
CA LEU A 84 -4.74 -16.94 3.54
C LEU A 84 -4.93 -18.40 3.98
N VAL A 85 -6.12 -18.96 3.73
CA VAL A 85 -6.44 -20.40 3.89
C VAL A 85 -6.50 -21.12 2.55
N ASP A 86 -6.75 -20.43 1.47
CA ASP A 86 -6.80 -21.01 0.13
C ASP A 86 -5.41 -21.45 -0.32
N LYS A 87 -5.24 -22.77 -0.44
CA LYS A 87 -3.98 -23.38 -0.85
C LYS A 87 -3.50 -22.87 -2.21
N LYS A 88 -4.41 -22.70 -3.18
CA LYS A 88 -4.06 -22.26 -4.53
C LYS A 88 -3.49 -20.83 -4.50
N LYS A 89 -4.15 -19.91 -3.81
CA LYS A 89 -3.66 -18.52 -3.64
C LYS A 89 -2.31 -18.45 -2.90
N ILE A 90 -2.06 -19.38 -1.97
CA ILE A 90 -0.79 -19.48 -1.26
C ILE A 90 0.31 -19.98 -2.21
N GLU A 91 0.04 -21.01 -2.99
CA GLU A 91 0.99 -21.57 -3.95
C GLU A 91 1.34 -20.53 -5.04
N GLU A 92 0.37 -19.80 -5.57
CA GLU A 92 0.59 -18.70 -6.52
C GLU A 92 1.57 -17.65 -5.95
N ARG A 93 1.44 -17.29 -4.66
CA ARG A 93 2.41 -16.38 -4.02
C ARG A 93 3.79 -16.99 -3.89
N TYR A 94 3.89 -18.29 -3.58
CA TYR A 94 5.18 -18.97 -3.48
C TYR A 94 5.88 -19.07 -4.82
N ASP A 95 5.13 -19.28 -5.90
CA ASP A 95 5.67 -19.31 -7.26
C ASP A 95 6.25 -17.95 -7.65
N ALA A 96 5.53 -16.86 -7.37
CA ALA A 96 6.01 -15.50 -7.59
C ALA A 96 7.28 -15.19 -6.75
N ILE A 97 7.32 -15.58 -5.48
CA ILE A 97 8.51 -15.43 -4.63
C ILE A 97 9.68 -16.24 -5.18
N THR A 98 9.42 -17.46 -5.63
CA THR A 98 10.44 -18.34 -6.23
C THR A 98 11.02 -17.72 -7.50
N THR A 99 10.16 -17.17 -8.36
CA THR A 99 10.58 -16.45 -9.57
C THR A 99 11.50 -15.29 -9.22
N LEU A 100 11.11 -14.40 -8.32
CA LEU A 100 11.95 -13.27 -7.89
C LEU A 100 13.21 -13.70 -7.13
N THR A 101 13.18 -14.83 -6.44
CA THR A 101 14.35 -15.37 -5.74
C THR A 101 15.40 -15.84 -6.73
N ASN A 102 14.97 -16.48 -7.83
CA ASN A 102 15.84 -16.97 -8.89
C ASN A 102 16.35 -15.83 -9.80
N GLN A 103 15.58 -14.76 -9.94
CA GLN A 103 15.91 -13.57 -10.75
C GLN A 103 16.45 -12.45 -9.85
N THR A 104 17.66 -12.63 -9.34
CA THR A 104 18.26 -11.69 -8.36
C THR A 104 18.40 -10.28 -8.93
N ILE A 105 18.78 -10.10 -10.18
CA ILE A 105 18.93 -8.79 -10.82
C ILE A 105 17.59 -8.06 -10.85
N VAL A 106 16.56 -8.69 -11.41
CA VAL A 106 15.17 -8.16 -11.46
C VAL A 106 14.67 -7.78 -10.07
N ARG A 107 14.89 -8.63 -9.08
CA ARG A 107 14.48 -8.37 -7.71
C ARG A 107 15.18 -7.14 -7.13
N GLU A 108 16.49 -6.98 -7.30
CA GLU A 108 17.22 -5.82 -6.77
C GLU A 108 16.84 -4.54 -7.52
N GLU A 109 16.65 -4.57 -8.84
CA GLU A 109 16.13 -3.43 -9.61
C GLU A 109 14.74 -3.00 -9.13
N LEU A 110 13.80 -3.93 -8.94
CA LEU A 110 12.49 -3.62 -8.34
C LEU A 110 12.64 -2.96 -6.97
N ARG A 111 13.57 -3.43 -6.15
CA ARG A 111 13.83 -2.85 -4.82
C ARG A 111 14.39 -1.43 -4.90
N GLU A 112 15.22 -1.14 -5.89
CA GLU A 112 15.76 0.19 -6.14
C GLU A 112 14.66 1.16 -6.59
N TYR A 113 13.81 0.77 -7.54
CA TYR A 113 12.68 1.59 -7.97
C TYR A 113 11.60 1.79 -6.91
N LEU A 114 11.36 0.79 -6.07
CA LEU A 114 10.38 0.90 -4.98
C LEU A 114 10.85 1.80 -3.84
N ASN A 115 12.17 1.90 -3.60
CA ASN A 115 12.72 2.59 -2.43
C ASN A 115 12.38 4.09 -2.37
N PRO A 116 12.42 4.88 -3.47
CA PRO A 116 12.07 6.29 -3.44
C PRO A 116 10.57 6.58 -3.56
N ILE A 117 9.72 5.57 -3.72
CA ILE A 117 8.26 5.75 -3.80
C ILE A 117 7.72 6.22 -2.44
N TYR A 118 7.06 7.36 -2.45
CA TYR A 118 6.37 7.90 -1.29
C TYR A 118 5.12 7.10 -0.93
N ASP A 119 4.54 7.40 0.22
CA ASP A 119 3.31 6.76 0.70
C ASP A 119 2.08 7.29 -0.07
N LEU A 120 1.82 6.69 -1.24
CA LEU A 120 0.73 7.10 -2.14
C LEU A 120 -0.65 7.04 -1.47
N GLU A 121 -0.91 6.06 -0.61
CA GLU A 121 -2.17 5.97 0.12
C GLU A 121 -2.40 7.18 1.02
N ARG A 122 -1.35 7.63 1.73
CA ARG A 122 -1.43 8.82 2.58
C ARG A 122 -1.53 10.10 1.76
N LEU A 123 -0.83 10.19 0.63
CA LEU A 123 -0.95 11.34 -0.27
C LEU A 123 -2.37 11.43 -0.83
N MET A 124 -2.94 10.33 -1.31
CA MET A 124 -4.33 10.28 -1.78
C MET A 124 -5.34 10.62 -0.68
N THR A 125 -5.09 10.18 0.55
CA THR A 125 -5.90 10.58 1.71
C THR A 125 -5.89 12.10 1.91
N LYS A 126 -4.71 12.74 1.85
CA LYS A 126 -4.61 14.21 1.96
C LYS A 126 -5.33 14.93 0.81
N VAL A 127 -5.26 14.40 -0.41
CA VAL A 127 -6.01 14.95 -1.56
C VAL A 127 -7.52 14.88 -1.31
N SER A 128 -8.02 13.71 -0.90
CA SER A 128 -9.44 13.48 -0.60
C SER A 128 -9.97 14.42 0.50
N TYR A 129 -9.16 14.67 1.52
CA TYR A 129 -9.51 15.61 2.60
C TYR A 129 -9.19 17.08 2.27
N LYS A 130 -8.70 17.38 1.05
CA LYS A 130 -8.31 18.74 0.61
C LYS A 130 -7.27 19.39 1.54
N THR A 131 -6.38 18.61 2.11
CA THR A 131 -5.30 19.03 3.00
C THR A 131 -3.92 18.87 2.38
N ALA A 132 -3.86 18.37 1.14
CA ALA A 132 -2.62 18.23 0.41
C ALA A 132 -2.00 19.60 0.10
N ASN A 133 -0.70 19.69 0.24
CA ASN A 133 0.08 20.88 -0.12
C ASN A 133 0.84 20.65 -1.45
N PRO A 134 1.40 21.69 -2.07
CA PRO A 134 2.12 21.53 -3.34
C PRO A 134 3.31 20.55 -3.28
N ARG A 135 4.01 20.45 -2.16
CA ARG A 135 5.11 19.48 -1.99
C ARG A 135 4.61 18.03 -1.91
N ASP A 136 3.41 17.83 -1.34
CA ASP A 136 2.76 16.52 -1.36
C ASP A 136 2.46 16.08 -2.81
N MET A 137 2.10 17.03 -3.67
CA MET A 137 1.84 16.77 -5.10
C MET A 137 3.13 16.48 -5.87
N ILE A 138 4.24 17.16 -5.58
CA ILE A 138 5.54 16.81 -6.14
C ILE A 138 5.97 15.40 -5.71
N ALA A 139 5.83 15.05 -4.43
CA ALA A 139 6.11 13.69 -3.96
C ALA A 139 5.25 12.63 -4.66
N PHE A 140 3.98 12.97 -4.95
CA PHE A 140 3.11 12.12 -5.73
C PHE A 140 3.60 11.98 -7.18
N LYS A 141 3.88 13.08 -7.88
CA LYS A 141 4.44 13.10 -9.24
C LYS A 141 5.72 12.26 -9.33
N THR A 142 6.71 12.51 -8.47
CA THR A 142 7.98 11.77 -8.45
C THR A 142 7.77 10.26 -8.25
N SER A 143 6.75 9.87 -7.48
CA SER A 143 6.42 8.44 -7.33
C SER A 143 5.81 7.85 -8.60
N LEU A 144 5.00 8.60 -9.35
CA LEU A 144 4.43 8.16 -10.62
C LEU A 144 5.50 7.97 -11.69
N GLU A 145 6.54 8.80 -11.72
CA GLU A 145 7.68 8.72 -12.67
C GLU A 145 8.38 7.34 -12.64
N LEU A 146 8.30 6.63 -11.52
CA LEU A 146 8.95 5.34 -11.34
C LEU A 146 8.09 4.14 -11.80
N LEU A 147 6.78 4.34 -11.96
CA LEU A 147 5.87 3.25 -12.32
C LEU A 147 6.16 2.62 -13.70
N PRO A 148 6.48 3.39 -14.76
CA PRO A 148 6.86 2.80 -16.04
C PRO A 148 8.10 1.91 -15.97
N ALA A 149 9.11 2.31 -15.19
CA ALA A 149 10.33 1.52 -15.00
C ALA A 149 10.01 0.20 -14.26
N ILE A 150 9.19 0.24 -13.20
CA ILE A 150 8.72 -0.95 -12.49
C ILE A 150 7.97 -1.89 -13.44
N LYS A 151 7.08 -1.34 -14.28
CA LYS A 151 6.31 -2.10 -15.26
C LYS A 151 7.23 -2.80 -16.26
N THR A 152 8.26 -2.12 -16.74
CA THR A 152 9.27 -2.69 -17.67
C THR A 152 10.07 -3.81 -17.02
N VAL A 153 10.54 -3.64 -15.79
CA VAL A 153 11.28 -4.68 -15.07
C VAL A 153 10.41 -5.92 -14.83
N LEU A 154 9.12 -5.73 -14.56
CA LEU A 154 8.18 -6.85 -14.41
C LEU A 154 7.92 -7.62 -15.71
N GLU A 155 8.24 -7.09 -16.90
CA GLU A 155 8.14 -7.82 -18.17
C GLU A 155 9.07 -9.04 -18.25
N GLU A 156 10.16 -9.01 -17.50
CA GLU A 156 11.08 -10.14 -17.43
C GLU A 156 10.53 -11.30 -16.59
N CYS A 157 9.50 -11.06 -15.80
CA CYS A 157 8.87 -12.06 -14.94
C CYS A 157 7.74 -12.79 -15.69
N LYS A 158 7.88 -14.09 -15.88
CA LYS A 158 6.87 -14.93 -16.58
C LYS A 158 5.85 -15.56 -15.62
N ASP A 159 5.92 -15.24 -14.35
CA ASP A 159 4.99 -15.73 -13.35
C ASP A 159 3.59 -15.10 -13.54
N PRO A 160 2.49 -15.89 -13.45
CA PRO A 160 1.13 -15.37 -13.68
C PRO A 160 0.72 -14.26 -12.73
N LEU A 161 1.09 -14.35 -11.43
CA LEU A 161 0.76 -13.32 -10.44
C LEU A 161 1.51 -12.02 -10.73
N LEU A 162 2.80 -12.09 -11.03
CA LEU A 162 3.62 -10.93 -11.36
C LEU A 162 3.18 -10.29 -12.69
N SER A 163 2.80 -11.12 -13.67
CA SER A 163 2.25 -10.64 -14.96
C SER A 163 0.91 -9.91 -14.75
N GLY A 164 0.02 -10.46 -13.92
CA GLY A 164 -1.24 -9.80 -13.57
C GLY A 164 -1.00 -8.46 -12.87
N LEU A 165 -0.10 -8.40 -11.88
CA LEU A 165 0.27 -7.15 -11.21
C LEU A 165 0.83 -6.10 -12.18
N ARG A 166 1.63 -6.53 -13.18
CA ARG A 166 2.13 -5.65 -14.24
C ARG A 166 0.99 -5.09 -15.11
N GLU A 167 0.02 -5.92 -15.47
CA GLU A 167 -1.13 -5.51 -16.29
C GLU A 167 -2.02 -4.52 -15.54
N ASP A 168 -2.26 -4.77 -14.25
CA ASP A 168 -3.05 -3.90 -13.39
C ASP A 168 -2.35 -2.58 -13.03
N LEU A 169 -1.02 -2.51 -13.17
CA LEU A 169 -0.25 -1.31 -12.88
C LEU A 169 -0.47 -0.25 -13.98
N ASP A 170 -1.26 0.78 -13.67
CA ASP A 170 -1.45 1.95 -14.50
C ASP A 170 -0.40 3.02 -14.12
N PRO A 171 0.44 3.48 -15.07
CA PRO A 171 1.41 4.54 -14.83
C PRO A 171 0.80 5.92 -14.54
N LEU A 172 -0.49 6.14 -14.82
CA LEU A 172 -1.22 7.41 -14.62
C LEU A 172 -0.52 8.61 -15.30
N GLU A 173 -0.12 8.43 -16.55
CA GLU A 173 0.64 9.43 -17.31
C GLU A 173 -0.10 10.77 -17.46
N ASP A 174 -1.43 10.74 -17.57
CA ASP A 174 -2.29 11.90 -17.63
C ASP A 174 -2.20 12.75 -16.36
N ILE A 175 -2.22 12.09 -15.19
CA ILE A 175 -2.09 12.74 -13.88
C ILE A 175 -0.67 13.27 -13.70
N HIS A 176 0.34 12.48 -14.07
CA HIS A 176 1.74 12.91 -14.02
C HIS A 176 1.94 14.19 -14.82
N ASN A 177 1.50 14.24 -16.08
CA ASN A 177 1.63 15.40 -16.96
C ASN A 177 0.86 16.62 -16.44
N LEU A 178 -0.34 16.40 -15.89
CA LEU A 178 -1.11 17.48 -15.27
C LEU A 178 -0.36 18.11 -14.09
N LEU A 179 0.31 17.31 -13.26
CA LEU A 179 1.08 17.80 -12.13
C LEU A 179 2.36 18.51 -12.58
N GLU A 180 3.03 17.99 -13.62
CA GLU A 180 4.21 18.61 -14.24
C GLU A 180 3.91 20.00 -14.77
N ASP A 181 2.82 20.15 -15.51
CA ASP A 181 2.41 21.42 -16.11
C ASP A 181 1.85 22.43 -15.08
N SER A 182 1.36 21.94 -13.92
CA SER A 182 0.64 22.77 -12.97
C SER A 182 1.47 23.23 -11.79
N ILE A 183 2.56 22.56 -11.46
CA ILE A 183 3.31 22.78 -10.23
C ILE A 183 4.80 22.91 -10.54
N ILE A 184 5.41 24.01 -10.07
CA ILE A 184 6.87 24.22 -10.21
C ILE A 184 7.65 23.19 -9.37
N GLU A 185 8.89 22.90 -9.76
CA GLU A 185 9.74 21.88 -9.12
C GLU A 185 9.96 22.10 -7.62
N GLU A 186 10.14 23.34 -7.19
CA GLU A 186 10.35 23.73 -5.79
C GLU A 186 9.21 24.64 -5.29
N PRO A 187 8.02 24.07 -5.02
CA PRO A 187 6.90 24.87 -4.59
C PRO A 187 7.05 25.31 -3.12
N PRO A 188 6.47 26.45 -2.74
CA PRO A 188 6.36 26.86 -1.35
C PRO A 188 5.48 25.87 -0.56
N LEU A 189 5.60 25.91 0.79
CA LEU A 189 4.79 25.03 1.65
C LEU A 189 3.31 25.38 1.63
N ALA A 190 2.98 26.65 1.52
CA ALA A 190 1.61 27.12 1.57
C ALA A 190 1.14 27.58 0.18
N ILE A 191 -0.07 27.16 -0.20
CA ILE A 191 -0.72 27.57 -1.47
C ILE A 191 -0.82 29.11 -1.59
N LYS A 192 -0.91 29.82 -0.46
CA LYS A 192 -1.01 31.28 -0.42
C LYS A 192 0.29 32.02 -0.76
N GLU A 193 1.41 31.31 -0.76
CA GLU A 193 2.75 31.86 -1.04
C GLU A 193 3.17 31.64 -2.52
N GLY A 194 2.38 30.90 -3.28
CA GLY A 194 2.55 30.67 -4.70
C GLY A 194 1.94 31.82 -5.50
N GLY A 195 2.72 32.37 -6.43
CA GLY A 195 2.29 33.38 -7.42
C GLY A 195 1.61 32.74 -8.62
#